data_22fd48cd16985353e2ae950673832441
#
_entry.id   22fd48cd16985353e2ae950673832441
#
_cell.length_a   1.000
_cell.length_b   1.000
_cell.length_c   1.000
_cell.angle_alpha   90.00
_cell.angle_beta   90.00
_cell.angle_gamma   90.00
#
_symmetry.space_group_name_H-M   'P 1'
#
loop_
_entity.id
_entity.type
_entity.pdbx_description
1 polymer ?
#
loop_
_entity_poly.entity_id
_entity_poly.type
_entity_poly.pdbx_seq_one_letter_code
_entity_poly.pdbx_strand_id
1 'polypeptide(L)'
;MQALYTSPYFGVTLSVIAFGIGVKLRQKTKSAICNPLVIAIVLVIGVLLCFKIPYDSYNIGGEIINMFLAPATACLAVSIYTRLSILKKYWLPILVGCTAGSLSSMTSVYVMCRLFGLETNLTMSILPKSVTTPIAVSVAEAHGGVVPVTVAAVIFTGILGSIMAPWLIRVLRVSDRVAAGLAIGASSHAVGTSKAIEIGEVEGAMSGLAIGICGIATVIFSMFI
;
A
#
# COMPACT_ATOMS: atom_id res chain seq x y z
N MET A 1 0.68 -27.36 -23.36
CA MET A 1 1.12 -26.54 -22.21
C MET A 1 0.81 -25.05 -22.39
N GLN A 2 0.99 -24.47 -23.59
CA GLN A 2 0.62 -23.05 -23.79
C GLN A 2 -0.85 -22.72 -23.46
N ALA A 3 -1.80 -23.58 -23.85
CA ALA A 3 -3.22 -23.36 -23.53
C ALA A 3 -3.53 -23.33 -22.03
N LEU A 4 -2.70 -23.90 -21.18
CA LEU A 4 -2.86 -23.84 -19.73
C LEU A 4 -2.44 -22.48 -19.17
N TYR A 5 -1.34 -21.91 -19.68
CA TYR A 5 -0.81 -20.63 -19.21
C TYR A 5 -1.61 -19.42 -19.69
N THR A 6 -2.29 -19.53 -20.83
CA THR A 6 -3.17 -18.49 -21.37
C THR A 6 -4.59 -18.50 -20.78
N SER A 7 -4.88 -19.48 -19.91
CA SER A 7 -6.15 -19.52 -19.19
C SER A 7 -6.17 -18.46 -18.07
N PRO A 8 -7.25 -17.66 -17.94
CA PRO A 8 -7.41 -16.71 -16.85
C PRO A 8 -7.27 -17.36 -15.46
N TYR A 9 -7.72 -18.61 -15.34
CA TYR A 9 -7.65 -19.37 -14.10
C TYR A 9 -6.22 -19.63 -13.64
N PHE A 10 -5.24 -19.69 -14.55
CA PHE A 10 -3.85 -19.91 -14.20
C PHE A 10 -3.30 -18.79 -13.33
N GLY A 11 -3.42 -17.53 -13.76
CA GLY A 11 -2.93 -16.38 -13.02
C GLY A 11 -3.63 -16.21 -11.66
N VAL A 12 -4.96 -16.39 -11.63
CA VAL A 12 -5.73 -16.32 -10.37
C VAL A 12 -5.29 -17.42 -9.40
N THR A 13 -5.23 -18.67 -9.87
CA THR A 13 -4.88 -19.81 -9.01
C THR A 13 -3.45 -19.70 -8.49
N LEU A 14 -2.50 -19.34 -9.36
CA LEU A 14 -1.10 -19.14 -8.96
C LEU A 14 -0.98 -18.06 -7.89
N SER A 15 -1.65 -16.93 -8.05
CA SER A 15 -1.65 -15.81 -7.08
C SER A 15 -2.24 -16.24 -5.73
N VAL A 16 -3.38 -16.91 -5.74
CA VAL A 16 -4.06 -17.36 -4.50
C VAL A 16 -3.22 -18.40 -3.77
N ILE A 17 -2.65 -19.37 -4.48
CA ILE A 17 -1.77 -20.39 -3.88
C ILE A 17 -0.52 -19.75 -3.31
N ALA A 18 0.16 -18.88 -4.06
CA ALA A 18 1.37 -18.20 -3.62
C ALA A 18 1.11 -17.34 -2.37
N PHE A 19 -0.01 -16.62 -2.33
CA PHE A 19 -0.40 -15.83 -1.15
C PHE A 19 -0.74 -16.75 0.05
N GLY A 20 -1.47 -17.86 -0.18
CA GLY A 20 -1.77 -18.83 0.86
C GLY A 20 -0.51 -19.47 1.48
N ILE A 21 0.51 -19.75 0.66
CA ILE A 21 1.82 -20.21 1.14
C ILE A 21 2.47 -19.12 2.00
N GLY A 22 2.45 -17.86 1.54
CA GLY A 22 2.97 -16.72 2.27
C GLY A 22 2.32 -16.56 3.66
N VAL A 23 0.99 -16.67 3.74
CA VAL A 23 0.23 -16.62 4.99
C VAL A 23 0.66 -17.74 5.94
N LYS A 24 0.73 -18.98 5.45
CA LYS A 24 1.16 -20.14 6.26
C LYS A 24 2.58 -19.99 6.78
N LEU A 25 3.50 -19.49 5.93
CA LEU A 25 4.89 -19.27 6.31
C LEU A 25 5.00 -18.20 7.39
N ARG A 26 4.26 -17.10 7.27
CA ARG A 26 4.20 -16.05 8.28
C ARG A 26 3.66 -16.56 9.62
N GLN A 27 2.58 -17.34 9.60
CA GLN A 27 2.01 -17.94 10.82
C GLN A 27 3.03 -18.83 11.55
N LYS A 28 3.86 -19.55 10.77
CA LYS A 28 4.88 -20.45 11.32
C LYS A 28 6.11 -19.71 11.84
N THR A 29 6.59 -18.70 11.11
CA THR A 29 7.83 -17.98 11.44
C THR A 29 7.61 -16.82 12.41
N LYS A 30 6.39 -16.26 12.47
CA LYS A 30 6.03 -15.05 13.26
C LYS A 30 6.96 -13.85 13.01
N SER A 31 7.74 -13.87 11.92
CA SER A 31 8.70 -12.82 11.58
C SER A 31 8.04 -11.72 10.75
N ALA A 32 8.34 -10.45 11.06
CA ALA A 32 7.87 -9.30 10.29
C ALA A 32 8.43 -9.28 8.85
N ILE A 33 9.60 -9.90 8.63
CA ILE A 33 10.24 -10.00 7.32
C ILE A 33 9.47 -10.94 6.40
N CYS A 34 8.81 -11.97 6.96
CA CYS A 34 7.98 -12.91 6.20
C CYS A 34 6.60 -12.32 5.88
N ASN A 35 6.57 -11.17 5.18
CA ASN A 35 5.32 -10.59 4.73
C ASN A 35 4.69 -11.49 3.64
N PRO A 36 3.42 -11.92 3.79
CA PRO A 36 2.75 -12.81 2.84
C PRO A 36 2.74 -12.29 1.40
N LEU A 37 2.61 -10.95 1.23
CA LEU A 37 2.62 -10.32 -0.08
C LEU A 37 3.98 -10.44 -0.76
N VAL A 38 5.08 -10.20 -0.01
CA VAL A 38 6.45 -10.34 -0.53
C VAL A 38 6.71 -11.79 -0.98
N ILE A 39 6.34 -12.74 -0.12
CA ILE A 39 6.50 -14.16 -0.42
C ILE A 39 5.71 -14.54 -1.67
N ALA A 40 4.47 -14.07 -1.79
CA ALA A 40 3.65 -14.32 -2.95
C ALA A 40 4.27 -13.77 -4.23
N ILE A 41 4.77 -12.52 -4.21
CA ILE A 41 5.43 -11.88 -5.34
C ILE A 41 6.67 -12.70 -5.76
N VAL A 42 7.53 -13.05 -4.81
CA VAL A 42 8.75 -13.83 -5.10
C VAL A 42 8.41 -15.21 -5.68
N LEU A 43 7.41 -15.89 -5.13
CA LEU A 43 6.96 -17.18 -5.63
C LEU A 43 6.40 -17.09 -7.05
N VAL A 44 5.53 -16.11 -7.32
CA VAL A 44 4.98 -15.91 -8.67
C VAL A 44 6.09 -15.61 -9.66
N ILE A 45 6.99 -14.66 -9.36
CA ILE A 45 8.13 -14.35 -10.21
C ILE A 45 9.00 -15.60 -10.42
N GLY A 46 9.29 -16.36 -9.38
CA GLY A 46 10.07 -17.58 -9.45
C GLY A 46 9.44 -18.61 -10.39
N VAL A 47 8.12 -18.83 -10.30
CA VAL A 47 7.39 -19.74 -11.18
C VAL A 47 7.44 -19.26 -12.64
N LEU A 48 7.17 -17.97 -12.89
CA LEU A 48 7.19 -17.41 -14.23
C LEU A 48 8.58 -17.55 -14.89
N LEU A 49 9.65 -17.28 -14.15
CA LEU A 49 11.02 -17.40 -14.63
C LEU A 49 11.45 -18.86 -14.84
N CYS A 50 11.17 -19.76 -13.90
CA CYS A 50 11.54 -21.17 -13.99
C CYS A 50 10.87 -21.87 -15.18
N PHE A 51 9.60 -21.57 -15.44
CA PHE A 51 8.85 -22.17 -16.54
C PHE A 51 8.86 -21.33 -17.82
N LYS A 52 9.60 -20.19 -17.82
CA LYS A 52 9.67 -19.24 -18.93
C LYS A 52 8.30 -18.81 -19.46
N ILE A 53 7.37 -18.54 -18.53
CA ILE A 53 6.02 -18.12 -18.85
C ILE A 53 6.02 -16.61 -19.07
N PRO A 54 5.51 -16.11 -20.22
CA PRO A 54 5.39 -14.67 -20.46
C PRO A 54 4.48 -14.02 -19.44
N TYR A 55 4.85 -12.81 -18.99
CA TYR A 55 4.06 -12.02 -18.05
C TYR A 55 2.63 -11.80 -18.54
N ASP A 56 2.45 -11.52 -19.84
CA ASP A 56 1.14 -11.29 -20.45
C ASP A 56 0.18 -12.46 -20.23
N SER A 57 0.69 -13.69 -20.32
CA SER A 57 -0.12 -14.89 -20.06
C SER A 57 -0.60 -14.99 -18.60
N TYR A 58 0.25 -14.61 -17.64
CA TYR A 58 -0.12 -14.55 -16.24
C TYR A 58 -1.09 -13.39 -15.98
N ASN A 59 -0.87 -12.25 -16.64
CA ASN A 59 -1.63 -11.02 -16.43
C ASN A 59 -3.10 -11.14 -16.82
N ILE A 60 -3.47 -12.05 -17.73
CA ILE A 60 -4.88 -12.35 -18.06
C ILE A 60 -5.66 -12.70 -16.77
N GLY A 61 -5.08 -13.51 -15.90
CA GLY A 61 -5.67 -13.80 -14.59
C GLY A 61 -5.45 -12.69 -13.56
N GLY A 62 -4.34 -11.94 -13.68
CA GLY A 62 -4.05 -10.78 -12.87
C GLY A 62 -5.09 -9.68 -13.01
N GLU A 63 -5.58 -9.42 -14.21
CA GLU A 63 -6.63 -8.43 -14.49
C GLU A 63 -7.96 -8.79 -13.80
N ILE A 64 -8.31 -10.07 -13.72
CA ILE A 64 -9.48 -10.50 -12.97
C ILE A 64 -9.35 -10.14 -11.48
N ILE A 65 -8.18 -10.34 -10.90
CA ILE A 65 -7.93 -9.93 -9.51
C ILE A 65 -7.98 -8.41 -9.40
N ASN A 66 -7.45 -7.69 -10.38
CA ASN A 66 -7.43 -6.23 -10.42
C ASN A 66 -8.85 -5.61 -10.47
N MET A 67 -9.82 -6.29 -11.07
CA MET A 67 -11.23 -5.83 -11.06
C MET A 67 -11.79 -5.66 -9.63
N PHE A 68 -11.28 -6.39 -8.65
CA PHE A 68 -11.68 -6.26 -7.24
C PHE A 68 -11.03 -5.07 -6.53
N LEU A 69 -10.11 -4.37 -7.18
CA LEU A 69 -9.40 -3.24 -6.59
C LEU A 69 -10.35 -2.08 -6.25
N ALA A 70 -11.24 -1.72 -7.18
CA ALA A 70 -12.22 -0.66 -6.96
C ALA A 70 -13.25 -1.00 -5.86
N PRO A 71 -13.90 -2.19 -5.84
CA PRO A 71 -14.73 -2.62 -4.72
C PRO A 71 -13.98 -2.67 -3.38
N ALA A 72 -12.75 -3.18 -3.36
CA ALA A 72 -11.93 -3.22 -2.15
C ALA A 72 -11.66 -1.79 -1.61
N THR A 73 -11.40 -0.84 -2.50
CA THR A 73 -11.23 0.57 -2.12
C THR A 73 -12.52 1.16 -1.56
N ALA A 74 -13.68 0.86 -2.16
CA ALA A 74 -14.97 1.29 -1.63
C ALA A 74 -15.24 0.73 -0.21
N CYS A 75 -14.79 -0.49 0.09
CA CYS A 75 -14.89 -1.07 1.44
C CYS A 75 -14.10 -0.28 2.49
N LEU A 76 -13.07 0.48 2.11
CA LEU A 76 -12.36 1.36 3.05
C LEU A 76 -13.27 2.49 3.55
N ALA A 77 -14.22 2.96 2.75
CA ALA A 77 -15.20 3.96 3.18
C ALA A 77 -16.10 3.41 4.30
N VAL A 78 -16.45 2.13 4.26
CA VAL A 78 -17.21 1.45 5.32
C VAL A 78 -16.41 1.45 6.63
N SER A 79 -15.10 1.22 6.56
CA SER A 79 -14.21 1.27 7.74
C SER A 79 -14.18 2.68 8.38
N ILE A 80 -14.21 3.74 7.58
CA ILE A 80 -14.32 5.12 8.07
C ILE A 80 -15.68 5.35 8.71
N TYR A 81 -16.76 4.93 8.03
CA TYR A 81 -18.12 5.09 8.51
C TYR A 81 -18.36 4.40 9.86
N THR A 82 -17.92 3.17 10.03
CA THR A 82 -18.05 2.41 11.30
C THR A 82 -17.28 3.04 12.47
N ARG A 83 -16.32 3.93 12.18
CA ARG A 83 -15.47 4.61 13.17
C ARG A 83 -15.73 6.11 13.28
N LEU A 84 -16.88 6.58 12.76
CA LEU A 84 -17.27 8.00 12.80
C LEU A 84 -17.29 8.58 14.22
N SER A 85 -17.61 7.80 15.24
CA SER A 85 -17.58 8.24 16.63
C SER A 85 -16.17 8.66 17.09
N ILE A 86 -15.16 7.87 16.69
CA ILE A 86 -13.75 8.17 16.99
C ILE A 86 -13.30 9.37 16.15
N LEU A 87 -13.66 9.39 14.87
CA LEU A 87 -13.35 10.50 13.98
C LEU A 87 -13.92 11.81 14.53
N LYS A 88 -15.18 11.84 14.98
CA LYS A 88 -15.79 13.02 15.57
C LYS A 88 -15.09 13.49 16.86
N LYS A 89 -14.62 12.56 17.68
CA LYS A 89 -13.92 12.87 18.93
C LYS A 89 -12.52 13.44 18.69
N TYR A 90 -11.79 12.92 17.69
CA TYR A 90 -10.41 13.28 17.42
C TYR A 90 -10.22 13.89 16.02
N TRP A 91 -11.26 14.54 15.47
CA TRP A 91 -11.27 15.02 14.08
C TRP A 91 -10.09 15.95 13.77
N LEU A 92 -9.77 16.88 14.67
CA LEU A 92 -8.72 17.86 14.45
C LEU A 92 -7.31 17.23 14.43
N PRO A 93 -6.88 16.43 15.43
CA PRO A 93 -5.61 15.72 15.37
C PRO A 93 -5.50 14.78 14.17
N ILE A 94 -6.58 14.10 13.82
CA ILE A 94 -6.60 13.18 12.68
C ILE A 94 -6.42 13.96 11.37
N LEU A 95 -7.21 15.01 11.16
CA LEU A 95 -7.14 15.80 9.95
C LEU A 95 -5.76 16.48 9.79
N VAL A 96 -5.30 17.15 10.84
CA VAL A 96 -3.99 17.83 10.84
C VAL A 96 -2.85 16.83 10.65
N GLY A 97 -2.87 15.71 11.38
CA GLY A 97 -1.83 14.69 11.29
C GLY A 97 -1.78 14.03 9.90
N CYS A 98 -2.94 13.67 9.33
CA CYS A 98 -2.99 13.05 8.01
C CYS A 98 -2.63 14.03 6.88
N THR A 99 -3.10 15.28 6.95
CA THR A 99 -2.73 16.30 5.95
C THR A 99 -1.25 16.65 6.02
N ALA A 100 -0.71 16.87 7.21
CA ALA A 100 0.73 17.08 7.40
C ALA A 100 1.56 15.89 6.95
N GLY A 101 1.14 14.67 7.25
CA GLY A 101 1.79 13.44 6.81
C GLY A 101 1.81 13.31 5.29
N SER A 102 0.66 13.52 4.63
CA SER A 102 0.57 13.47 3.16
C SER A 102 1.42 14.56 2.51
N LEU A 103 1.35 15.79 3.00
CA LEU A 103 2.15 16.90 2.49
C LEU A 103 3.65 16.64 2.66
N SER A 104 4.08 16.20 3.85
CA SER A 104 5.48 15.85 4.12
C SER A 104 5.97 14.72 3.22
N SER A 105 5.15 13.70 3.00
CA SER A 105 5.48 12.59 2.10
C SER A 105 5.67 13.07 0.67
N MET A 106 4.71 13.80 0.12
CA MET A 106 4.77 14.30 -1.25
C MET A 106 5.95 15.28 -1.44
N THR A 107 6.11 16.24 -0.51
CA THR A 107 7.19 17.22 -0.57
C THR A 107 8.56 16.54 -0.48
N SER A 108 8.75 15.60 0.44
CA SER A 108 10.03 14.90 0.58
C SER A 108 10.37 14.08 -0.68
N VAL A 109 9.40 13.40 -1.26
CA VAL A 109 9.59 12.67 -2.53
C VAL A 109 9.95 13.64 -3.64
N TYR A 110 9.18 14.71 -3.81
CA TYR A 110 9.45 15.71 -4.85
C TYR A 110 10.85 16.30 -4.74
N VAL A 111 11.23 16.74 -3.53
CA VAL A 111 12.55 17.29 -3.27
C VAL A 111 13.66 16.29 -3.56
N MET A 112 13.51 15.04 -3.08
CA MET A 112 14.51 14.00 -3.33
C MET A 112 14.62 13.66 -4.82
N CYS A 113 13.52 13.52 -5.53
CA CYS A 113 13.55 13.27 -6.97
C CYS A 113 14.26 14.39 -7.73
N ARG A 114 14.03 15.65 -7.35
CA ARG A 114 14.72 16.80 -7.92
C ARG A 114 16.21 16.80 -7.61
N LEU A 115 16.59 16.49 -6.36
CA LEU A 115 18.01 16.42 -5.96
C LEU A 115 18.76 15.32 -6.71
N PHE A 116 18.11 14.17 -6.99
CA PHE A 116 18.69 13.09 -7.77
C PHE A 116 18.57 13.26 -9.28
N GLY A 117 17.99 14.37 -9.76
CA GLY A 117 17.85 14.63 -11.19
C GLY A 117 16.91 13.68 -11.92
N LEU A 118 15.91 13.14 -11.23
CA LEU A 118 14.94 12.23 -11.86
C LEU A 118 14.02 13.01 -12.81
N GLU A 119 13.67 12.35 -13.91
CA GLU A 119 12.71 12.87 -14.87
C GLU A 119 11.33 13.10 -14.25
N THR A 120 10.58 14.04 -14.81
CA THR A 120 9.26 14.41 -14.30
C THR A 120 8.31 13.20 -14.24
N ASN A 121 8.28 12.35 -15.26
CA ASN A 121 7.43 11.17 -15.30
C ASN A 121 7.73 10.18 -14.16
N LEU A 122 9.02 9.98 -13.83
CA LEU A 122 9.42 9.14 -12.70
C LEU A 122 9.06 9.80 -11.36
N THR A 123 9.24 11.12 -11.28
CA THR A 123 8.84 11.88 -10.09
C THR A 123 7.33 11.75 -9.82
N MET A 124 6.49 11.93 -10.86
CA MET A 124 5.03 11.79 -10.75
C MET A 124 4.61 10.36 -10.44
N SER A 125 5.39 9.37 -10.87
CA SER A 125 5.14 7.96 -10.54
C SER A 125 5.35 7.66 -9.05
N ILE A 126 6.37 8.24 -8.43
CA ILE A 126 6.76 7.95 -7.04
C ILE A 126 6.03 8.85 -6.04
N LEU A 127 5.57 10.02 -6.48
CA LEU A 127 4.96 11.04 -5.63
C LEU A 127 3.83 10.50 -4.75
N PRO A 128 2.85 9.73 -5.27
CA PRO A 128 1.72 9.22 -4.48
C PRO A 128 2.02 7.90 -3.75
N LYS A 129 3.30 7.53 -3.53
CA LYS A 129 3.71 6.22 -2.99
C LYS A 129 3.14 5.84 -1.62
N SER A 130 2.69 6.82 -0.83
CA SER A 130 2.24 6.58 0.56
C SER A 130 0.74 6.33 0.70
N VAL A 131 -0.01 6.37 -0.41
CA VAL A 131 -1.45 6.04 -0.41
C VAL A 131 -1.70 4.66 -1.02
N THR A 132 -2.95 4.22 -1.02
CA THR A 132 -3.32 2.91 -1.59
C THR A 132 -3.07 2.86 -3.09
N THR A 133 -2.74 1.66 -3.60
CA THR A 133 -2.43 1.45 -5.01
C THR A 133 -3.45 2.06 -5.97
N PRO A 134 -4.78 1.92 -5.79
CA PRO A 134 -5.75 2.52 -6.71
C PRO A 134 -5.64 4.04 -6.78
N ILE A 135 -5.53 4.69 -5.62
CA ILE A 135 -5.40 6.15 -5.55
C ILE A 135 -4.07 6.60 -6.16
N ALA A 136 -2.99 5.90 -5.82
CA ALA A 136 -1.66 6.21 -6.33
C ALA A 136 -1.59 6.08 -7.87
N VAL A 137 -2.16 5.03 -8.43
CA VAL A 137 -2.22 4.81 -9.89
C VAL A 137 -3.01 5.91 -10.55
N SER A 138 -4.22 6.23 -10.06
CA SER A 138 -5.05 7.30 -10.64
C SER A 138 -4.36 8.67 -10.60
N VAL A 139 -3.67 8.98 -9.49
CA VAL A 139 -2.91 10.24 -9.38
C VAL A 139 -1.71 10.24 -10.34
N ALA A 140 -0.96 9.15 -10.42
CA ALA A 140 0.20 9.05 -11.31
C ALA A 140 -0.20 9.16 -12.78
N GLU A 141 -1.25 8.45 -13.22
CA GLU A 141 -1.78 8.51 -14.58
C GLU A 141 -2.21 9.93 -14.97
N ALA A 142 -2.92 10.61 -14.06
CA ALA A 142 -3.38 11.98 -14.30
C ALA A 142 -2.23 12.97 -14.54
N HIS A 143 -1.02 12.66 -14.05
CA HIS A 143 0.17 13.51 -14.15
C HIS A 143 1.26 12.93 -15.08
N GLY A 144 0.92 11.95 -15.91
CA GLY A 144 1.85 11.34 -16.88
C GLY A 144 2.92 10.44 -16.24
N GLY A 145 2.63 9.90 -15.08
CA GLY A 145 3.49 8.92 -14.39
C GLY A 145 3.40 7.52 -15.02
N VAL A 146 4.39 6.70 -14.73
CA VAL A 146 4.53 5.32 -15.21
C VAL A 146 3.92 4.36 -14.18
N VAL A 147 2.74 3.81 -14.49
CA VAL A 147 1.95 2.96 -13.57
C VAL A 147 2.73 1.83 -12.91
N PRO A 148 3.53 1.01 -13.63
CA PRO A 148 4.33 -0.05 -13.02
C PRO A 148 5.30 0.47 -11.95
N VAL A 149 5.89 1.65 -12.16
CA VAL A 149 6.80 2.29 -11.20
C VAL A 149 6.01 2.73 -9.95
N THR A 150 4.83 3.30 -10.15
CA THR A 150 3.94 3.70 -9.06
C THR A 150 3.56 2.50 -8.19
N VAL A 151 3.12 1.41 -8.82
CA VAL A 151 2.74 0.19 -8.09
C VAL A 151 3.92 -0.37 -7.30
N ALA A 152 5.11 -0.44 -7.91
CA ALA A 152 6.32 -0.90 -7.23
C ALA A 152 6.67 -0.01 -6.03
N ALA A 153 6.60 1.32 -6.19
CA ALA A 153 6.91 2.28 -5.13
C ALA A 153 5.90 2.17 -3.95
N VAL A 154 4.61 2.02 -4.24
CA VAL A 154 3.56 1.81 -3.23
C VAL A 154 3.81 0.53 -2.45
N ILE A 155 4.03 -0.60 -3.14
CA ILE A 155 4.27 -1.90 -2.51
C ILE A 155 5.52 -1.83 -1.62
N PHE A 156 6.62 -1.29 -2.15
CA PHE A 156 7.87 -1.14 -1.42
C PHE A 156 7.71 -0.28 -0.17
N THR A 157 7.02 0.86 -0.29
CA THR A 157 6.71 1.75 0.84
C THR A 157 5.89 1.05 1.92
N GLY A 158 4.85 0.33 1.53
CA GLY A 158 4.00 -0.41 2.46
C GLY A 158 4.75 -1.51 3.20
N ILE A 159 5.58 -2.28 2.50
CA ILE A 159 6.39 -3.36 3.07
C ILE A 159 7.41 -2.79 4.05
N LEU A 160 8.22 -1.81 3.62
CA LEU A 160 9.20 -1.17 4.50
C LEU A 160 8.53 -0.58 5.74
N GLY A 161 7.43 0.15 5.55
CA GLY A 161 6.70 0.74 6.65
C GLY A 161 6.16 -0.30 7.63
N SER A 162 5.62 -1.41 7.15
CA SER A 162 5.12 -2.49 8.02
C SER A 162 6.24 -3.14 8.85
N ILE A 163 7.43 -3.25 8.28
CA ILE A 163 8.62 -3.81 8.97
C ILE A 163 9.17 -2.80 9.98
N MET A 164 9.29 -1.54 9.58
CA MET A 164 9.94 -0.50 10.38
C MET A 164 9.02 0.09 11.45
N ALA A 165 7.70 0.04 11.29
CA ALA A 165 6.75 0.68 12.19
C ALA A 165 6.98 0.37 13.68
N PRO A 166 7.11 -0.91 14.12
CA PRO A 166 7.31 -1.20 15.55
C PRO A 166 8.64 -0.65 16.09
N TRP A 167 9.66 -0.62 15.25
CA TRP A 167 10.96 -0.08 15.60
C TRP A 167 10.92 1.45 15.71
N LEU A 168 10.32 2.13 14.72
CA LEU A 168 10.17 3.59 14.71
C LEU A 168 9.35 4.09 15.90
N ILE A 169 8.20 3.45 16.19
CA ILE A 169 7.37 3.79 17.35
C ILE A 169 8.19 3.75 18.64
N ARG A 170 9.04 2.73 18.78
CA ARG A 170 9.89 2.56 19.99
C ARG A 170 10.99 3.59 20.04
N VAL A 171 11.72 3.81 18.94
CA VAL A 171 12.86 4.76 18.88
C VAL A 171 12.38 6.20 19.07
N LEU A 172 11.27 6.57 18.43
CA LEU A 172 10.68 7.91 18.54
C LEU A 172 9.85 8.08 19.81
N ARG A 173 9.76 7.03 20.67
CA ARG A 173 9.03 7.04 21.94
C ARG A 173 7.57 7.50 21.78
N VAL A 174 6.91 7.07 20.71
CA VAL A 174 5.49 7.39 20.48
C VAL A 174 4.65 6.57 21.44
N SER A 175 4.18 7.18 22.54
CA SER A 175 3.38 6.53 23.58
C SER A 175 1.88 6.57 23.30
N ASP A 176 1.42 7.56 22.54
CA ASP A 176 0.01 7.70 22.18
C ASP A 176 -0.38 6.73 21.05
N ARG A 177 -1.36 5.88 21.33
CA ARG A 177 -1.83 4.83 20.40
C ARG A 177 -2.52 5.41 19.16
N VAL A 178 -3.22 6.54 19.33
CA VAL A 178 -3.89 7.23 18.23
C VAL A 178 -2.84 7.77 17.26
N ALA A 179 -1.83 8.48 17.79
CA ALA A 179 -0.73 9.00 16.99
C ALA A 179 0.06 7.89 16.27
N ALA A 180 0.35 6.79 16.96
CA ALA A 180 1.03 5.63 16.36
C ALA A 180 0.24 5.04 15.19
N GLY A 181 -1.07 4.83 15.37
CA GLY A 181 -1.95 4.32 14.32
C GLY A 181 -2.03 5.26 13.11
N LEU A 182 -2.22 6.57 13.37
CA LEU A 182 -2.26 7.58 12.30
C LEU A 182 -0.96 7.63 11.51
N ALA A 183 0.19 7.60 12.19
CA ALA A 183 1.51 7.63 11.55
C ALA A 183 1.73 6.41 10.64
N ILE A 184 1.34 5.20 11.09
CA ILE A 184 1.45 3.98 10.29
C ILE A 184 0.55 4.07 9.05
N GLY A 185 -0.71 4.47 9.21
CA GLY A 185 -1.66 4.56 8.10
C GLY A 185 -1.28 5.61 7.07
N ALA A 186 -0.80 6.77 7.53
CA ALA A 186 -0.37 7.86 6.67
C ALA A 186 0.92 7.56 5.88
N SER A 187 1.83 6.76 6.45
CA SER A 187 3.10 6.43 5.80
C SER A 187 3.06 5.17 4.95
N SER A 188 2.24 4.18 5.32
CA SER A 188 2.38 2.80 4.84
C SER A 188 1.07 2.16 4.41
N HIS A 189 0.03 2.96 4.27
CA HIS A 189 -1.29 2.60 3.74
C HIS A 189 -1.82 1.24 4.25
N ALA A 190 -2.46 0.43 3.40
CA ALA A 190 -3.12 -0.83 3.80
C ALA A 190 -2.14 -1.88 4.34
N VAL A 191 -0.92 -1.98 3.77
CA VAL A 191 0.08 -2.96 4.23
C VAL A 191 0.58 -2.61 5.64
N GLY A 192 0.82 -1.32 5.92
CA GLY A 192 1.13 -0.85 7.27
C GLY A 192 -0.02 -1.04 8.24
N THR A 193 -1.26 -0.84 7.79
CA THR A 193 -2.45 -1.03 8.63
C THR A 193 -2.61 -2.48 9.10
N SER A 194 -2.28 -3.46 8.26
CA SER A 194 -2.23 -4.86 8.72
C SER A 194 -1.27 -5.03 9.90
N LYS A 195 -0.15 -4.30 9.90
CA LYS A 195 0.78 -4.30 11.04
C LYS A 195 0.24 -3.53 12.23
N ALA A 196 -0.44 -2.42 12.01
CA ALA A 196 -1.07 -1.63 13.08
C ALA A 196 -2.12 -2.45 13.84
N ILE A 197 -2.93 -3.27 13.13
CA ILE A 197 -3.89 -4.19 13.74
C ILE A 197 -3.20 -5.22 14.65
N GLU A 198 -2.02 -5.71 14.27
CA GLU A 198 -1.23 -6.62 15.11
C GLU A 198 -0.65 -5.95 16.36
N ILE A 199 -0.36 -4.63 16.28
CA ILE A 199 0.16 -3.85 17.41
C ILE A 199 -0.97 -3.62 18.42
N GLY A 200 -2.17 -3.24 17.95
CA GLY A 200 -3.31 -3.04 18.81
C GLY A 200 -4.57 -2.60 18.05
N GLU A 201 -5.72 -2.77 18.72
CA GLU A 201 -7.02 -2.44 18.14
C GLU A 201 -7.16 -0.94 17.84
N VAL A 202 -6.66 -0.08 18.73
CA VAL A 202 -6.70 1.38 18.55
C VAL A 202 -5.79 1.80 17.40
N GLU A 203 -4.57 1.28 17.37
CA GLU A 203 -3.58 1.54 16.31
C GLU A 203 -4.12 1.10 14.94
N GLY A 204 -4.71 -0.09 14.87
CA GLY A 204 -5.35 -0.58 13.65
C GLY A 204 -6.53 0.27 13.20
N ALA A 205 -7.35 0.70 14.16
CA ALA A 205 -8.49 1.56 13.92
C ALA A 205 -8.08 2.91 13.33
N MET A 206 -7.09 3.56 13.95
CA MET A 206 -6.60 4.87 13.56
C MET A 206 -5.83 4.81 12.23
N SER A 207 -5.07 3.75 12.02
CA SER A 207 -4.39 3.49 10.74
C SER A 207 -5.39 3.33 9.59
N GLY A 208 -6.48 2.60 9.80
CA GLY A 208 -7.56 2.45 8.81
C GLY A 208 -8.24 3.78 8.46
N LEU A 209 -8.46 4.67 9.45
CA LEU A 209 -8.98 6.02 9.21
C LEU A 209 -7.97 6.88 8.42
N ALA A 210 -6.70 6.81 8.78
CA ALA A 210 -5.64 7.57 8.13
C ALA A 210 -5.52 7.26 6.63
N ILE A 211 -5.69 6.00 6.22
CA ILE A 211 -5.65 5.61 4.80
C ILE A 211 -6.61 6.46 3.96
N GLY A 212 -7.86 6.55 4.38
CA GLY A 212 -8.86 7.27 3.61
C GLY A 212 -8.61 8.78 3.57
N ILE A 213 -8.27 9.38 4.71
CA ILE A 213 -8.03 10.82 4.83
C ILE A 213 -6.76 11.22 4.08
N CYS A 214 -5.67 10.44 4.19
CA CYS A 214 -4.44 10.67 3.44
C CYS A 214 -4.65 10.48 1.94
N GLY A 215 -5.50 9.52 1.54
CA GLY A 215 -5.89 9.35 0.15
C GLY A 215 -6.54 10.61 -0.42
N ILE A 216 -7.54 11.15 0.26
CA ILE A 216 -8.23 12.40 -0.13
C ILE A 216 -7.24 13.57 -0.14
N ALA A 217 -6.44 13.72 0.92
CA ALA A 217 -5.45 14.80 1.01
C ALA A 217 -4.43 14.73 -0.14
N THR A 218 -3.94 13.53 -0.48
CA THR A 218 -2.98 13.33 -1.58
C THR A 218 -3.60 13.71 -2.94
N VAL A 219 -4.85 13.32 -3.20
CA VAL A 219 -5.56 13.73 -4.42
C VAL A 219 -5.70 15.25 -4.49
N ILE A 220 -6.12 15.89 -3.39
CA ILE A 220 -6.25 17.35 -3.35
C ILE A 220 -4.89 18.02 -3.61
N PHE A 221 -3.83 17.59 -2.93
CA PHE A 221 -2.49 18.17 -3.11
C PHE A 221 -1.92 17.92 -4.50
N SER A 222 -2.21 16.79 -5.12
CA SER A 222 -1.76 16.50 -6.48
C SER A 222 -2.36 17.46 -7.53
N MET A 223 -3.51 18.09 -7.25
CA MET A 223 -4.13 19.05 -8.16
C MET A 223 -3.35 20.39 -8.25
N PHE A 224 -2.37 20.61 -7.36
CA PHE A 224 -1.57 21.84 -7.31
C PHE A 224 -0.13 21.64 -7.82
N ILE A 225 0.19 20.47 -8.35
CA ILE A 225 1.49 20.09 -8.89
C ILE A 225 1.43 20.01 -10.41
#